data_0752b96f3c99ea6823cf49037aa1843a
#
_entry.id   0752b96f3c99ea6823cf49037aa1843a
#
_cell.length_a   1.000
_cell.length_b   1.000
_cell.length_c   1.000
_cell.angle_alpha   90.00
_cell.angle_beta   90.00
_cell.angle_gamma   90.00
#
_symmetry.space_group_name_H-M   'P 1'
#
loop_
_entity.id
_entity.type
_entity.pdbx_description
1 polymer ?
#
loop_
_entity_poly.entity_id
_entity_poly.type
_entity_poly.pdbx_seq_one_letter_code
_entity_poly.pdbx_strand_id
1 'polypeptide(L)'
;MCLAIPARIIEIEGDKAVADAMGSKWKIRTTLTPEIGLGDIVLVHAGYAITKIDEEEARKTWEIFEEIARIEEKERQARTREESV
;
A
#
# COMPACT_ATOMS: atom_id res chain seq x y z
N MET A 1 10.78 10.95 2.53
CA MET A 1 10.38 9.89 3.46
C MET A 1 10.00 8.65 2.68
N CYS A 2 10.70 7.57 2.93
CA CYS A 2 10.44 6.33 2.23
C CYS A 2 9.30 5.58 2.91
N LEU A 3 8.18 5.49 2.24
CA LEU A 3 7.05 4.73 2.74
C LEU A 3 6.89 3.48 1.89
N ALA A 4 7.22 2.34 2.47
CA ALA A 4 6.92 1.08 1.86
C ALA A 4 5.48 0.73 2.24
N ILE A 5 4.67 0.41 1.26
CA ILE A 5 3.25 0.12 1.46
C ILE A 5 3.02 -1.37 1.24
N PRO A 6 2.39 -2.08 2.20
CA PRO A 6 2.02 -3.46 1.97
C PRO A 6 0.95 -3.58 0.89
N ALA A 7 1.14 -4.50 -0.03
CA ALA A 7 0.17 -4.73 -1.10
C ALA A 7 0.09 -6.23 -1.40
N ARG A 8 -1.12 -6.70 -1.71
CA ARG A 8 -1.36 -8.11 -2.03
C ARG A 8 -1.22 -8.33 -3.53
N ILE A 9 -0.47 -9.33 -3.92
CA ILE A 9 -0.27 -9.68 -5.33
C ILE A 9 -1.54 -10.31 -5.89
N ILE A 10 -2.12 -9.68 -6.92
CA ILE A 10 -3.33 -10.18 -7.56
C ILE A 10 -3.09 -10.67 -8.98
N GLU A 11 -2.00 -10.28 -9.62
CA GLU A 11 -1.60 -10.76 -10.94
C GLU A 11 -0.09 -10.82 -11.02
N ILE A 12 0.45 -11.81 -11.70
CA ILE A 12 1.89 -11.95 -11.95
C ILE A 12 2.12 -12.26 -13.41
N GLU A 13 3.08 -11.56 -14.02
CA GLU A 13 3.51 -11.83 -15.38
C GLU A 13 5.01 -11.58 -15.47
N GLY A 14 5.79 -12.67 -15.44
CA GLY A 14 7.26 -12.59 -15.45
C GLY A 14 7.77 -11.85 -14.23
N ASP A 15 8.51 -10.77 -14.45
CA ASP A 15 9.07 -9.92 -13.39
C ASP A 15 8.17 -8.73 -13.06
N LYS A 16 6.94 -8.74 -13.56
CA LYS A 16 5.96 -7.69 -13.31
C LYS A 16 4.76 -8.29 -12.61
N ALA A 17 4.11 -7.47 -11.80
CA ALA A 17 2.92 -7.89 -11.07
C ALA A 17 1.98 -6.72 -10.87
N VAL A 18 0.73 -7.03 -10.56
CA VAL A 18 -0.23 -6.05 -10.10
C VAL A 18 -0.52 -6.36 -8.64
N ALA A 19 -0.43 -5.35 -7.81
CA ALA A 19 -0.68 -5.49 -6.38
C ALA A 19 -1.78 -4.55 -5.94
N ASP A 20 -2.60 -4.99 -5.00
CA ASP A 20 -3.69 -4.23 -4.44
C ASP A 20 -3.33 -3.77 -3.03
N ALA A 21 -3.34 -2.45 -2.83
CA ALA A 21 -3.12 -1.84 -1.52
C ALA A 21 -4.36 -1.03 -1.17
N MET A 22 -5.16 -1.56 -0.25
CA MET A 22 -6.37 -0.89 0.25
C MET A 22 -7.31 -0.39 -0.85
N GLY A 23 -7.50 -1.22 -1.88
CA GLY A 23 -8.36 -0.90 -3.00
C GLY A 23 -7.68 -0.23 -4.18
N SER A 24 -6.45 0.22 -4.02
CA SER A 24 -5.66 0.80 -5.12
C SER A 24 -4.81 -0.27 -5.77
N LYS A 25 -4.88 -0.36 -7.08
CA LYS A 25 -4.10 -1.34 -7.85
C LYS A 25 -2.87 -0.68 -8.44
N TRP A 26 -1.74 -1.32 -8.26
CA TRP A 26 -0.45 -0.78 -8.66
C TRP A 26 0.29 -1.80 -9.52
N LYS A 27 0.90 -1.33 -10.60
CA LYS A 27 1.81 -2.15 -11.38
C LYS A 27 3.18 -2.06 -10.74
N ILE A 28 3.75 -3.19 -10.38
CA ILE A 28 5.03 -3.24 -9.69
C ILE A 28 5.97 -4.21 -10.36
N ARG A 29 7.25 -4.09 -10.06
CA ARG A 29 8.27 -5.02 -10.50
C ARG A 29 8.64 -5.95 -9.36
N THR A 30 8.84 -7.22 -9.69
CA THR A 30 9.16 -8.26 -8.72
C THR A 30 10.57 -8.78 -8.88
N THR A 31 11.44 -8.00 -9.51
CA THR A 31 12.82 -8.37 -9.76
C THR A 31 13.56 -8.73 -8.48
N LEU A 32 13.26 -8.02 -7.38
CA LEU A 32 13.91 -8.23 -6.09
C LEU A 32 13.28 -9.36 -5.28
N THR A 33 12.09 -9.83 -5.68
CA THR A 33 11.36 -10.87 -4.97
C THR A 33 10.82 -11.90 -5.95
N PRO A 34 11.70 -12.64 -6.66
CA PRO A 34 11.24 -13.55 -7.72
C PRO A 34 10.42 -14.73 -7.23
N GLU A 35 10.47 -15.05 -5.94
CA GLU A 35 9.79 -16.19 -5.34
C GLU A 35 8.34 -15.91 -4.94
N ILE A 36 7.84 -14.71 -5.13
CA ILE A 36 6.47 -14.38 -4.71
C ILE A 36 5.44 -15.03 -5.61
N GLY A 37 4.24 -15.28 -5.05
CA GLY A 37 3.12 -15.87 -5.76
C GLY A 37 1.84 -15.07 -5.57
N LEU A 38 0.79 -15.49 -6.25
CA LEU A 38 -0.53 -14.88 -6.11
C LEU A 38 -1.00 -14.99 -4.66
N GLY A 39 -1.53 -13.88 -4.15
CA GLY A 39 -2.03 -13.83 -2.78
C GLY A 39 -0.98 -13.43 -1.75
N ASP A 40 0.29 -13.43 -2.12
CA ASP A 40 1.36 -12.99 -1.21
C ASP A 40 1.28 -11.49 -1.00
N ILE A 41 1.71 -11.04 0.18
CA ILE A 41 1.75 -9.63 0.52
C ILE A 41 3.20 -9.19 0.54
N VAL A 42 3.49 -8.11 -0.17
CA VAL A 42 4.83 -7.57 -0.28
C VAL A 42 4.84 -6.10 0.11
N LEU A 43 6.00 -5.63 0.55
CA LEU A 43 6.21 -4.19 0.73
C LEU A 43 6.61 -3.59 -0.61
N VAL A 44 5.90 -2.56 -1.02
CA VAL A 44 6.15 -1.88 -2.29
C VAL A 44 6.75 -0.50 -2.01
N HIS A 45 7.85 -0.22 -2.69
CA HIS A 45 8.53 1.07 -2.59
C HIS A 45 9.03 1.47 -3.97
N ALA A 46 8.65 2.66 -4.42
CA ALA A 46 9.06 3.19 -5.73
C ALA A 46 8.76 2.25 -6.90
N GLY A 47 7.66 1.50 -6.81
CA GLY A 47 7.25 0.58 -7.87
C GLY A 47 7.91 -0.79 -7.83
N TYR A 48 8.69 -1.09 -6.80
CA TYR A 48 9.35 -2.39 -6.63
C TYR A 48 8.82 -3.11 -5.39
N ALA A 49 8.60 -4.41 -5.53
CA ALA A 49 8.37 -5.26 -4.36
C ALA A 49 9.73 -5.53 -3.73
N ILE A 50 9.90 -5.14 -2.48
CA ILE A 50 11.19 -5.25 -1.82
C ILE A 50 11.31 -6.43 -0.86
N THR A 51 10.22 -6.88 -0.28
CA THR A 51 10.22 -8.04 0.59
C THR A 51 8.79 -8.55 0.80
N LYS A 52 8.69 -9.84 1.13
CA LYS A 52 7.42 -10.47 1.48
C LYS A 52 7.18 -10.27 2.98
N ILE A 53 5.95 -9.97 3.37
CA ILE A 53 5.60 -9.78 4.77
C ILE A 53 4.40 -10.63 5.17
N ASP A 54 4.21 -10.80 6.48
CA ASP A 54 3.07 -11.51 7.06
C ASP A 54 1.78 -10.75 6.85
N GLU A 55 0.69 -11.51 6.76
CA GLU A 55 -0.64 -10.93 6.66
C GLU A 55 -0.98 -10.09 7.90
N GLU A 56 -0.55 -10.52 9.07
CA GLU A 56 -0.79 -9.79 10.31
C GLU A 56 -0.05 -8.45 10.33
N GLU A 57 1.20 -8.42 9.91
CA GLU A 57 1.96 -7.17 9.81
C GLU A 57 1.34 -6.22 8.79
N ALA A 58 0.92 -6.75 7.66
CA ALA A 58 0.27 -5.98 6.62
C ALA A 58 -1.01 -5.35 7.13
N ARG A 59 -1.83 -6.13 7.84
CA ARG A 59 -3.09 -5.65 8.38
C ARG A 59 -2.87 -4.51 9.37
N LYS A 60 -1.89 -4.63 10.26
CA LYS A 60 -1.56 -3.59 11.23
C LYS A 60 -1.14 -2.30 10.54
N THR A 61 -0.35 -2.42 9.50
CA THR A 61 0.11 -1.27 8.74
C THR A 61 -1.04 -0.60 7.99
N TRP A 62 -1.92 -1.39 7.37
CA TRP A 62 -3.09 -0.85 6.68
C TRP A 62 -4.03 -0.13 7.65
N GLU A 63 -4.20 -0.66 8.86
CA GLU A 63 -5.01 -0.01 9.89
C GLU A 63 -4.45 1.36 10.25
N ILE A 64 -3.13 1.48 10.36
CA ILE A 64 -2.46 2.75 10.64
C ILE A 64 -2.70 3.74 9.50
N PHE A 65 -2.56 3.31 8.26
CA PHE A 65 -2.80 4.17 7.10
C PHE A 65 -4.24 4.65 7.02
N GLU A 66 -5.19 3.78 7.33
CA GLU A 66 -6.60 4.16 7.36
C GLU A 66 -6.87 5.20 8.45
N GLU A 67 -6.25 5.05 9.59
CA GLU A 67 -6.38 6.00 10.68
C GLU A 67 -5.81 7.37 10.32
N ILE A 68 -4.63 7.37 9.70
CA ILE A 68 -4.01 8.61 9.22
C ILE A 68 -4.92 9.31 8.20
N ALA A 69 -5.48 8.55 7.27
CA ALA A 69 -6.39 9.11 6.27
C ALA A 69 -7.62 9.74 6.91
N ARG A 70 -8.17 9.12 7.95
CA ARG A 70 -9.33 9.68 8.67
C ARG A 70 -8.97 10.97 9.39
N ILE A 71 -7.79 11.02 9.99
CA ILE A 71 -7.33 12.23 10.69
C ILE A 71 -7.13 13.36 9.70
N GLU A 72 -6.48 13.09 8.58
CA GLU A 72 -6.25 14.10 7.54
C GLU A 72 -7.57 14.63 6.98
N GLU A 73 -8.54 13.77 6.79
CA GLU A 73 -9.85 14.19 6.30
C GLU A 73 -10.58 15.08 7.29
N LYS A 74 -10.53 14.76 8.58
CA LYS A 74 -11.12 15.59 9.62
C LYS A 74 -10.46 16.97 9.68
N GLU A 75 -9.15 17.02 9.58
CA GLU A 75 -8.43 18.28 9.57
C GLU A 75 -8.78 19.12 8.35
N ARG A 76 -8.91 18.48 7.20
CA ARG A 76 -9.32 19.15 5.97
C ARG A 76 -10.69 19.76 6.08
N GLN A 77 -11.66 19.01 6.64
CA GLN A 77 -13.02 19.50 6.85
C GLN A 77 -13.07 20.67 7.82
N ALA A 78 -12.32 20.59 8.90
CA ALA A 78 -12.23 21.68 9.88
C ALA A 78 -11.64 22.94 9.25
N ARG A 79 -10.60 22.78 8.45
CA ARG A 79 -9.96 23.90 7.75
C ARG A 79 -10.90 24.55 6.75
N THR A 80 -11.65 23.74 6.02
CA THR A 80 -12.63 24.24 5.07
C THR A 80 -13.72 25.05 5.75
N ARG A 81 -14.18 24.62 6.92
CA ARG A 81 -15.19 25.35 7.71
C ARG A 81 -14.65 26.70 8.13
N GLU A 82 -13.41 26.78 8.57
CA GLU A 82 -12.79 28.03 8.97
C GLU A 82 -12.66 28.99 7.81
N GLU A 83 -12.30 28.50 6.63
CA GLU A 83 -12.14 29.30 5.44
C GLU A 83 -13.49 29.82 4.89
N SER A 84 -14.57 29.12 5.13
CA SER A 84 -15.88 29.53 4.63
C SER A 84 -16.59 30.56 5.52
N VAL A 85 -15.96 30.96 6.62
CA VAL A 85 -16.44 32.01 7.49
C VAL A 85 -15.70 33.32 7.16
#